data_967460ada07e8dcff9fdf47e14351454
#
_entry.id   967460ada07e8dcff9fdf47e14351454
#
_cell.length_a   1.000
_cell.length_b   1.000
_cell.length_c   1.000
_cell.angle_alpha   90.00
_cell.angle_beta   90.00
_cell.angle_gamma   90.00
#
_symmetry.space_group_name_H-M   'P 1'
#
loop_
_entity.id
_entity.type
_entity.pdbx_description
1 polymer ?
#
loop_
_entity_poly.entity_id
_entity_poly.type
_entity_poly.pdbx_seq_one_letter_code
_entity_poly.pdbx_strand_id
1 'polypeptide(L)'
;CCYCGLRRDNTNLKRYRIDEDTIVKMAEHARNMGLKTVVLQSGEDLYFTTERLTRIISRIHSLGLALTLSIGEKADYRAYREAGANRFLLRIETTDKELYHRFDPGMSWEARAQCLQNLRRAGLEVGSGCLVGLPGQTTSSYADDILFFKKIDADMIGIGPFIPHPDTPLKDAEGGTLQMALKVMALTRLLLPDINIPATTAMETLVPEGQTKALQSGANVLMPNITLTSYRQYYELYPGKTTTGYTPDESLQKLKDKILSIGRIVGSG
;
A
#
# COMPACT_ATOMS: atom_id res chain seq x y z
N CYS A 1 -12.06 8.48 -4.14
CA CYS A 1 -11.98 8.64 -2.67
C CYS A 1 -11.72 10.10 -2.29
N CYS A 2 -12.33 10.54 -1.19
CA CYS A 2 -12.28 11.94 -0.75
C CYS A 2 -10.98 12.32 -0.02
N TYR A 3 -10.16 11.37 0.34
CA TYR A 3 -8.93 11.55 1.15
C TYR A 3 -7.63 11.47 0.33
N CYS A 4 -7.68 11.05 -0.91
CA CYS A 4 -6.49 10.74 -1.72
C CYS A 4 -6.13 11.89 -2.66
N GLY A 5 -4.89 12.39 -2.58
CA GLY A 5 -4.39 13.41 -3.52
C GLY A 5 -4.41 12.95 -4.98
N LEU A 6 -4.37 11.63 -5.23
CA LEU A 6 -4.43 11.05 -6.59
C LEU A 6 -5.86 10.86 -7.12
N ARG A 7 -6.88 11.32 -6.39
CA ARG A 7 -8.29 11.18 -6.79
C ARG A 7 -8.53 11.69 -8.22
N ARG A 8 -9.48 11.05 -8.92
CA ARG A 8 -9.83 11.36 -10.33
C ARG A 8 -10.12 12.85 -10.55
N ASP A 9 -10.82 13.48 -9.61
CA ASP A 9 -11.27 14.87 -9.74
C ASP A 9 -10.20 15.90 -9.31
N ASN A 10 -9.00 15.49 -8.89
CA ASN A 10 -7.87 16.38 -8.70
C ASN A 10 -7.28 16.75 -10.07
N THR A 11 -7.61 17.93 -10.55
CA THR A 11 -7.13 18.48 -11.83
C THR A 11 -5.75 19.12 -11.75
N ASN A 12 -5.25 19.37 -10.53
CA ASN A 12 -3.93 19.98 -10.32
C ASN A 12 -2.79 18.95 -10.47
N LEU A 13 -3.13 17.66 -10.51
CA LEU A 13 -2.15 16.58 -10.56
C LEU A 13 -1.71 16.31 -11.99
N LYS A 14 -0.40 16.35 -12.25
CA LYS A 14 0.19 15.84 -13.49
C LYS A 14 0.18 14.32 -13.47
N ARG A 15 -0.66 13.70 -14.29
CA ARG A 15 -0.73 12.24 -14.41
C ARG A 15 0.34 11.73 -15.37
N TYR A 16 0.83 10.53 -15.11
CA TYR A 16 1.84 9.88 -15.94
C TYR A 16 1.57 8.38 -16.08
N ARG A 17 2.17 7.77 -17.06
CA ARG A 17 2.24 6.33 -17.26
C ARG A 17 3.69 5.96 -17.51
N ILE A 18 4.13 4.86 -16.93
CA ILE A 18 5.44 4.28 -17.19
C ILE A 18 5.24 3.17 -18.23
N ASP A 19 6.07 3.15 -19.26
CA ASP A 19 5.99 2.12 -20.28
C ASP A 19 6.44 0.75 -19.78
N GLU A 20 6.01 -0.32 -20.45
CA GLU A 20 6.22 -1.71 -20.04
C GLU A 20 7.72 -2.05 -19.87
N ASP A 21 8.57 -1.59 -20.78
CA ASP A 21 10.01 -1.89 -20.73
C ASP A 21 10.69 -1.19 -19.56
N THR A 22 10.31 0.05 -19.30
CA THR A 22 10.80 0.80 -18.14
C THR A 22 10.37 0.15 -16.83
N ILE A 23 9.10 -0.32 -16.72
CA ILE A 23 8.64 -1.05 -15.53
C ILE A 23 9.48 -2.30 -15.28
N VAL A 24 9.75 -3.09 -16.33
CA VAL A 24 10.56 -4.31 -16.20
C VAL A 24 12.01 -4.01 -15.84
N LYS A 25 12.62 -2.97 -16.45
CA LYS A 25 13.98 -2.53 -16.09
C LYS A 25 14.08 -2.09 -14.63
N MET A 26 13.07 -1.41 -14.11
CA MET A 26 13.00 -1.05 -12.69
C MET A 26 12.91 -2.28 -11.78
N ALA A 27 12.12 -3.29 -12.17
CA ALA A 27 12.07 -4.56 -11.44
C ALA A 27 13.40 -5.32 -11.48
N GLU A 28 14.09 -5.31 -12.62
CA GLU A 28 15.44 -5.88 -12.75
C GLU A 28 16.45 -5.16 -11.86
N HIS A 29 16.39 -3.84 -11.81
CA HIS A 29 17.21 -3.05 -10.87
C HIS A 29 16.93 -3.44 -9.42
N ALA A 30 15.64 -3.59 -9.03
CA ALA A 30 15.27 -4.06 -7.69
C ALA A 30 15.87 -5.42 -7.34
N ARG A 31 15.83 -6.37 -8.29
CA ARG A 31 16.48 -7.69 -8.14
C ARG A 31 17.97 -7.54 -7.90
N ASN A 32 18.64 -6.69 -8.69
CA ASN A 32 20.10 -6.47 -8.60
C ASN A 32 20.49 -5.81 -7.26
N MET A 33 19.60 -5.01 -6.65
CA MET A 33 19.73 -4.49 -5.29
C MET A 33 19.50 -5.56 -4.20
N GLY A 34 19.15 -6.80 -4.56
CA GLY A 34 18.87 -7.91 -3.63
C GLY A 34 17.45 -7.92 -3.08
N LEU A 35 16.54 -7.10 -3.62
CA LEU A 35 15.13 -7.15 -3.23
C LEU A 35 14.48 -8.42 -3.80
N LYS A 36 13.55 -9.02 -3.03
CA LYS A 36 12.88 -10.27 -3.39
C LYS A 36 11.46 -10.06 -3.88
N THR A 37 10.88 -8.91 -3.56
CA THR A 37 9.50 -8.58 -3.90
C THR A 37 9.43 -7.19 -4.51
N VAL A 38 8.60 -7.03 -5.53
CA VAL A 38 8.22 -5.73 -6.08
C VAL A 38 6.73 -5.51 -5.95
N VAL A 39 6.34 -4.24 -5.80
CA VAL A 39 4.94 -3.81 -5.77
C VAL A 39 4.68 -2.91 -6.97
N LEU A 40 3.77 -3.31 -7.85
CA LEU A 40 3.23 -2.45 -8.88
C LEU A 40 1.99 -1.75 -8.34
N GLN A 41 2.06 -0.44 -8.25
CA GLN A 41 0.98 0.39 -7.74
C GLN A 41 0.53 1.42 -8.78
N SER A 42 -0.77 1.48 -9.03
CA SER A 42 -1.41 2.48 -9.86
C SER A 42 -2.81 2.81 -9.33
N GLY A 43 -3.45 3.81 -9.92
CA GLY A 43 -4.90 3.91 -9.85
C GLY A 43 -5.58 2.94 -10.82
N GLU A 44 -6.90 2.96 -10.87
CA GLU A 44 -7.64 2.24 -11.91
C GLU A 44 -7.47 2.97 -13.26
N ASP A 45 -6.61 2.43 -14.10
CA ASP A 45 -6.28 3.00 -15.41
C ASP A 45 -6.53 1.95 -16.50
N LEU A 46 -7.53 2.20 -17.34
CA LEU A 46 -7.92 1.31 -18.44
C LEU A 46 -6.83 1.14 -19.52
N TYR A 47 -5.80 1.99 -19.53
CA TYR A 47 -4.65 1.80 -20.39
C TYR A 47 -3.90 0.49 -20.08
N PHE A 48 -3.84 0.14 -18.81
CA PHE A 48 -3.26 -1.13 -18.37
C PHE A 48 -4.31 -2.24 -18.47
N THR A 49 -4.57 -2.68 -19.71
CA THR A 49 -5.48 -3.81 -19.97
C THR A 49 -4.94 -5.10 -19.33
N THR A 50 -5.80 -6.10 -19.20
CA THR A 50 -5.41 -7.44 -18.71
C THR A 50 -4.21 -7.99 -19.49
N GLU A 51 -4.21 -7.89 -20.82
CA GLU A 51 -3.11 -8.38 -21.67
C GLU A 51 -1.79 -7.63 -21.41
N ARG A 52 -1.82 -6.30 -21.24
CA ARG A 52 -0.62 -5.54 -20.90
C ARG A 52 -0.07 -5.94 -19.55
N LEU A 53 -0.96 -6.03 -18.55
CA LEU A 53 -0.55 -6.40 -17.20
C LEU A 53 0.00 -7.83 -17.14
N THR A 54 -0.63 -8.80 -17.80
CA THR A 54 -0.13 -10.19 -17.83
C THR A 54 1.26 -10.28 -18.48
N ARG A 55 1.52 -9.52 -19.56
CA ARG A 55 2.88 -9.45 -20.15
C ARG A 55 3.91 -8.88 -19.14
N ILE A 56 3.59 -7.77 -18.48
CA ILE A 56 4.47 -7.16 -17.47
C ILE A 56 4.71 -8.14 -16.32
N ILE A 57 3.64 -8.75 -15.80
CA ILE A 57 3.69 -9.72 -14.69
C ILE A 57 4.60 -10.90 -15.07
N SER A 58 4.41 -11.51 -16.23
CA SER A 58 5.19 -12.67 -16.69
C SER A 58 6.68 -12.31 -16.84
N ARG A 59 6.99 -11.14 -17.38
CA ARG A 59 8.37 -10.64 -17.50
C ARG A 59 9.04 -10.43 -16.14
N ILE A 60 8.31 -9.86 -15.17
CA ILE A 60 8.84 -9.67 -13.80
C ILE A 60 8.97 -11.02 -13.09
N HIS A 61 8.00 -11.91 -13.24
CA HIS A 61 8.05 -13.25 -12.68
C HIS A 61 9.27 -14.04 -13.17
N SER A 62 9.62 -13.93 -14.46
CA SER A 62 10.81 -14.57 -15.04
C SER A 62 12.15 -14.06 -14.45
N LEU A 63 12.15 -12.90 -13.78
CA LEU A 63 13.30 -12.40 -13.02
C LEU A 63 13.46 -13.09 -11.64
N GLY A 64 12.54 -13.97 -11.24
CA GLY A 64 12.56 -14.62 -9.93
C GLY A 64 12.10 -13.71 -8.78
N LEU A 65 11.35 -12.65 -9.07
CA LEU A 65 10.79 -11.73 -8.08
C LEU A 65 9.36 -12.12 -7.74
N ALA A 66 9.02 -12.06 -6.45
CA ALA A 66 7.63 -12.08 -6.03
C ALA A 66 6.96 -10.73 -6.39
N LEU A 67 5.72 -10.78 -6.87
CA LEU A 67 5.01 -9.61 -7.35
C LEU A 67 3.71 -9.38 -6.58
N THR A 68 3.56 -8.18 -6.05
CA THR A 68 2.33 -7.65 -5.46
C THR A 68 1.72 -6.61 -6.40
N LEU A 69 0.42 -6.72 -6.65
CA LEU A 69 -0.35 -5.73 -7.41
C LEU A 69 -1.19 -4.86 -6.47
N SER A 70 -1.27 -3.56 -6.75
CA SER A 70 -2.15 -2.59 -6.06
C SER A 70 -2.71 -1.63 -7.11
N ILE A 71 -3.72 -2.08 -7.86
CA ILE A 71 -4.21 -1.46 -9.10
C ILE A 71 -5.74 -1.21 -9.12
N GLY A 72 -6.40 -1.28 -7.96
CA GLY A 72 -7.84 -1.07 -7.82
C GLY A 72 -8.68 -2.34 -7.91
N GLU A 73 -9.99 -2.21 -8.10
CA GLU A 73 -10.95 -3.32 -8.05
C GLU A 73 -11.15 -4.03 -9.40
N LYS A 74 -11.07 -3.27 -10.50
CA LYS A 74 -11.34 -3.78 -11.84
C LYS A 74 -10.15 -4.55 -12.39
N ALA A 75 -10.06 -5.82 -12.03
CA ALA A 75 -8.91 -6.66 -12.32
C ALA A 75 -9.33 -8.09 -12.65
N ASP A 76 -8.62 -8.73 -13.58
CA ASP A 76 -8.72 -10.16 -13.84
C ASP A 76 -7.74 -10.91 -12.94
N TYR A 77 -8.17 -11.16 -11.70
CA TYR A 77 -7.34 -11.76 -10.67
C TYR A 77 -6.77 -13.12 -11.07
N ARG A 78 -7.54 -13.92 -11.80
CA ARG A 78 -7.13 -15.25 -12.25
C ARG A 78 -6.02 -15.14 -13.30
N ALA A 79 -6.22 -14.32 -14.33
CA ALA A 79 -5.21 -14.10 -15.35
C ALA A 79 -3.90 -13.56 -14.75
N TYR A 80 -3.98 -12.67 -13.77
CA TYR A 80 -2.78 -12.14 -13.10
C TYR A 80 -2.07 -13.21 -12.27
N ARG A 81 -2.82 -14.08 -11.58
CA ARG A 81 -2.24 -15.21 -10.84
C ARG A 81 -1.54 -16.19 -11.79
N GLU A 82 -2.19 -16.54 -12.88
CA GLU A 82 -1.64 -17.44 -13.92
C GLU A 82 -0.39 -16.83 -14.59
N ALA A 83 -0.32 -15.51 -14.75
CA ALA A 83 0.84 -14.80 -15.25
C ALA A 83 2.02 -14.73 -14.26
N GLY A 84 1.81 -15.07 -12.98
CA GLY A 84 2.86 -15.14 -11.96
C GLY A 84 2.76 -14.12 -10.85
N ALA A 85 1.66 -13.35 -10.73
CA ALA A 85 1.44 -12.50 -9.56
C ALA A 85 1.26 -13.35 -8.30
N ASN A 86 1.85 -12.94 -7.19
CA ASN A 86 1.79 -13.64 -5.91
C ASN A 86 0.72 -13.06 -4.98
N ARG A 87 0.67 -11.73 -4.85
CA ARG A 87 -0.16 -11.00 -3.89
C ARG A 87 -0.91 -9.87 -4.57
N PHE A 88 -2.07 -9.55 -4.04
CA PHE A 88 -2.83 -8.37 -4.43
C PHE A 88 -3.22 -7.56 -3.20
N LEU A 89 -2.89 -6.26 -3.20
CA LEU A 89 -3.22 -5.34 -2.12
C LEU A 89 -4.43 -4.49 -2.52
N LEU A 90 -5.55 -4.70 -1.83
CA LEU A 90 -6.79 -3.94 -1.98
C LEU A 90 -7.30 -3.53 -0.60
N ARG A 91 -7.02 -2.30 -0.20
CA ARG A 91 -7.38 -1.81 1.13
C ARG A 91 -8.88 -1.61 1.25
N ILE A 92 -9.47 -2.10 2.34
CA ILE A 92 -10.88 -1.84 2.68
C ILE A 92 -11.10 -0.40 3.14
N GLU A 93 -10.07 0.26 3.62
CA GLU A 93 -9.96 1.60 4.21
C GLU A 93 -10.72 1.76 5.52
N THR A 94 -11.94 1.30 5.63
CA THR A 94 -12.73 1.15 6.86
C THR A 94 -13.82 0.11 6.66
N THR A 95 -14.17 -0.61 7.71
CA THR A 95 -15.30 -1.54 7.73
C THR A 95 -16.61 -0.87 8.07
N ASP A 96 -16.57 0.36 8.54
CA ASP A 96 -17.75 1.20 8.75
C ASP A 96 -18.31 1.59 7.37
N LYS A 97 -19.44 0.99 7.02
CA LYS A 97 -20.07 1.17 5.70
C LYS A 97 -20.56 2.60 5.44
N GLU A 98 -21.00 3.30 6.47
CA GLU A 98 -21.47 4.69 6.33
C GLU A 98 -20.27 5.60 6.04
N LEU A 99 -19.17 5.43 6.76
CA LEU A 99 -17.93 6.15 6.48
C LEU A 99 -17.36 5.79 5.12
N TYR A 100 -17.39 4.50 4.74
CA TYR A 100 -16.95 4.06 3.42
C TYR A 100 -17.73 4.77 2.31
N HIS A 101 -19.06 4.73 2.34
CA HIS A 101 -19.89 5.41 1.33
C HIS A 101 -19.69 6.93 1.30
N ARG A 102 -19.46 7.52 2.46
CA ARG A 102 -19.19 8.96 2.59
C ARG A 102 -17.87 9.37 1.94
N PHE A 103 -16.82 8.57 2.11
CA PHE A 103 -15.47 8.93 1.67
C PHE A 103 -15.04 8.31 0.35
N ASP A 104 -15.71 7.27 -0.10
CA ASP A 104 -15.54 6.62 -1.40
C ASP A 104 -16.83 6.67 -2.24
N PRO A 105 -17.31 7.88 -2.59
CA PRO A 105 -18.58 8.06 -3.28
C PRO A 105 -18.55 7.37 -4.65
N GLY A 106 -19.61 6.64 -4.95
CA GLY A 106 -19.74 5.87 -6.19
C GLY A 106 -19.05 4.50 -6.15
N MET A 107 -18.48 4.10 -5.01
CA MET A 107 -17.96 2.75 -4.76
C MET A 107 -18.86 2.00 -3.76
N SER A 108 -18.86 0.67 -3.81
CA SER A 108 -19.62 -0.19 -2.90
C SER A 108 -18.69 -0.92 -1.97
N TRP A 109 -18.96 -0.82 -0.67
CA TRP A 109 -18.25 -1.58 0.35
C TRP A 109 -18.38 -3.09 0.11
N GLU A 110 -19.59 -3.54 -0.24
CA GLU A 110 -19.88 -4.95 -0.52
C GLU A 110 -19.09 -5.44 -1.74
N ALA A 111 -19.01 -4.65 -2.80
CA ALA A 111 -18.21 -4.97 -3.97
C ALA A 111 -16.73 -5.08 -3.61
N ARG A 112 -16.20 -4.14 -2.80
CA ARG A 112 -14.81 -4.17 -2.32
C ARG A 112 -14.53 -5.42 -1.48
N ALA A 113 -15.41 -5.75 -0.54
CA ALA A 113 -15.30 -6.95 0.29
C ALA A 113 -15.39 -8.24 -0.57
N GLN A 114 -16.26 -8.26 -1.60
CA GLN A 114 -16.35 -9.36 -2.54
C GLN A 114 -15.07 -9.51 -3.37
N CYS A 115 -14.44 -8.41 -3.79
CA CYS A 115 -13.14 -8.43 -4.47
C CYS A 115 -12.07 -9.13 -3.62
N LEU A 116 -11.99 -8.84 -2.31
CA LEU A 116 -11.04 -9.50 -1.40
C LEU A 116 -11.26 -11.02 -1.32
N GLN A 117 -12.53 -11.47 -1.32
CA GLN A 117 -12.85 -12.90 -1.40
C GLN A 117 -12.45 -13.52 -2.75
N ASN A 118 -12.68 -12.79 -3.85
CA ASN A 118 -12.34 -13.25 -5.19
C ASN A 118 -10.81 -13.38 -5.39
N LEU A 119 -10.02 -12.48 -4.77
CA LEU A 119 -8.56 -12.59 -4.73
C LEU A 119 -8.11 -13.92 -4.14
N ARG A 120 -8.66 -14.29 -2.98
CA ARG A 120 -8.36 -15.57 -2.32
C ARG A 120 -8.75 -16.76 -3.21
N ARG A 121 -9.95 -16.73 -3.83
CA ARG A 121 -10.41 -17.76 -4.74
C ARG A 121 -9.54 -17.90 -5.99
N ALA A 122 -8.91 -16.82 -6.43
CA ALA A 122 -7.95 -16.82 -7.54
C ALA A 122 -6.57 -17.37 -7.14
N GLY A 123 -6.34 -17.71 -5.86
CA GLY A 123 -5.07 -18.22 -5.35
C GLY A 123 -4.00 -17.16 -5.13
N LEU A 124 -4.41 -15.88 -5.01
CA LEU A 124 -3.53 -14.78 -4.63
C LEU A 124 -3.48 -14.63 -3.10
N GLU A 125 -2.32 -14.26 -2.57
CA GLU A 125 -2.22 -13.75 -1.21
C GLU A 125 -3.00 -12.44 -1.11
N VAL A 126 -3.79 -12.29 -0.04
CA VAL A 126 -4.69 -11.16 0.14
C VAL A 126 -4.06 -10.09 1.03
N GLY A 127 -3.78 -8.94 0.43
CA GLY A 127 -3.43 -7.74 1.14
C GLY A 127 -4.63 -6.81 1.32
N SER A 128 -4.84 -6.29 2.52
CA SER A 128 -5.85 -5.26 2.78
C SER A 128 -5.28 -4.17 3.71
N GLY A 129 -6.12 -3.38 4.34
CA GLY A 129 -5.70 -2.34 5.26
C GLY A 129 -6.76 -1.30 5.55
N CYS A 130 -6.46 -0.42 6.50
CA CYS A 130 -7.34 0.68 6.88
C CYS A 130 -6.59 2.01 7.00
N LEU A 131 -7.32 3.11 6.83
CA LEU A 131 -6.89 4.42 7.27
C LEU A 131 -7.28 4.63 8.74
N VAL A 132 -6.38 5.25 9.51
CA VAL A 132 -6.61 5.59 10.91
C VAL A 132 -6.76 7.10 11.04
N GLY A 133 -7.87 7.57 11.57
CA GLY A 133 -8.17 8.98 11.77
C GLY A 133 -9.04 9.62 10.68
N LEU A 134 -9.79 8.82 9.92
CA LEU A 134 -10.85 9.37 9.08
C LEU A 134 -11.92 10.04 9.96
N PRO A 135 -12.47 11.19 9.56
CA PRO A 135 -13.50 11.86 10.34
C PRO A 135 -14.72 10.96 10.64
N GLY A 136 -15.04 10.80 11.90
CA GLY A 136 -16.14 9.96 12.37
C GLY A 136 -15.74 8.54 12.80
N GLN A 137 -14.49 8.10 12.58
CA GLN A 137 -14.03 6.83 13.12
C GLN A 137 -14.03 6.83 14.65
N THR A 138 -14.39 5.70 15.22
CA THR A 138 -14.44 5.43 16.66
C THR A 138 -13.49 4.29 17.03
N THR A 139 -13.31 4.06 18.32
CA THR A 139 -12.57 2.88 18.80
C THR A 139 -13.23 1.58 18.33
N SER A 140 -14.57 1.54 18.24
CA SER A 140 -15.30 0.38 17.70
C SER A 140 -14.98 0.16 16.22
N SER A 141 -14.97 1.23 15.40
CA SER A 141 -14.61 1.12 13.98
C SER A 141 -13.24 0.47 13.78
N TYR A 142 -12.23 0.83 14.60
CA TYR A 142 -10.91 0.20 14.52
C TYR A 142 -10.91 -1.27 14.96
N ALA A 143 -11.71 -1.60 15.97
CA ALA A 143 -11.85 -3.00 16.42
C ALA A 143 -12.48 -3.85 15.32
N ASP A 144 -13.52 -3.34 14.67
CA ASP A 144 -14.20 -4.01 13.54
C ASP A 144 -13.25 -4.17 12.34
N ASP A 145 -12.43 -3.17 12.03
CA ASP A 145 -11.38 -3.26 10.99
C ASP A 145 -10.41 -4.41 11.29
N ILE A 146 -9.92 -4.52 12.53
CA ILE A 146 -8.97 -5.58 12.93
C ILE A 146 -9.63 -6.97 12.85
N LEU A 147 -10.88 -7.10 13.31
CA LEU A 147 -11.63 -8.35 13.22
C LEU A 147 -11.93 -8.74 11.78
N PHE A 148 -12.19 -7.76 10.91
CA PHE A 148 -12.37 -7.99 9.49
C PHE A 148 -11.11 -8.54 8.84
N PHE A 149 -9.92 -8.05 9.19
CA PHE A 149 -8.65 -8.59 8.67
C PHE A 149 -8.48 -10.07 9.00
N LYS A 150 -8.86 -10.47 10.20
CA LYS A 150 -8.89 -11.89 10.59
C LYS A 150 -9.93 -12.68 9.78
N LYS A 151 -11.12 -12.12 9.58
CA LYS A 151 -12.22 -12.77 8.86
C LYS A 151 -11.87 -13.06 7.39
N ILE A 152 -11.13 -12.17 6.73
CA ILE A 152 -10.70 -12.37 5.32
C ILE A 152 -9.42 -13.19 5.21
N ASP A 153 -8.86 -13.65 6.33
CA ASP A 153 -7.61 -14.40 6.39
C ASP A 153 -6.47 -13.64 5.64
N ALA A 154 -6.24 -12.38 6.04
CA ALA A 154 -5.31 -11.50 5.33
C ALA A 154 -3.85 -11.93 5.50
N ASP A 155 -3.05 -11.88 4.44
CA ASP A 155 -1.61 -12.15 4.44
C ASP A 155 -0.78 -10.87 4.64
N MET A 156 -1.33 -9.72 4.29
CA MET A 156 -0.68 -8.41 4.47
C MET A 156 -1.71 -7.35 4.88
N ILE A 157 -1.38 -6.53 5.88
CA ILE A 157 -2.24 -5.44 6.33
C ILE A 157 -1.49 -4.12 6.38
N GLY A 158 -1.91 -3.18 5.51
CA GLY A 158 -1.42 -1.82 5.49
C GLY A 158 -2.21 -0.91 6.44
N ILE A 159 -1.60 -0.50 7.54
CA ILE A 159 -2.18 0.44 8.51
C ILE A 159 -1.45 1.77 8.38
N GLY A 160 -2.17 2.84 8.11
CA GLY A 160 -1.56 4.15 7.99
C GLY A 160 -2.47 5.25 8.52
N PRO A 161 -1.89 6.29 9.14
CA PRO A 161 -2.65 7.46 9.54
C PRO A 161 -3.19 8.19 8.31
N PHE A 162 -4.41 8.72 8.43
CA PHE A 162 -4.95 9.66 7.46
C PHE A 162 -4.19 10.99 7.56
N ILE A 163 -3.69 11.48 6.45
CA ILE A 163 -3.04 12.78 6.33
C ILE A 163 -3.87 13.60 5.33
N PRO A 164 -4.49 14.72 5.77
CA PRO A 164 -5.28 15.59 4.89
C PRO A 164 -4.44 16.11 3.72
N HIS A 165 -5.02 16.13 2.53
CA HIS A 165 -4.38 16.68 1.34
C HIS A 165 -5.11 17.95 0.87
N PRO A 166 -4.41 19.05 0.55
CA PRO A 166 -5.01 20.34 0.20
C PRO A 166 -5.97 20.27 -1.00
N ASP A 167 -5.71 19.38 -1.97
CA ASP A 167 -6.53 19.21 -3.16
C ASP A 167 -7.64 18.15 -2.99
N THR A 168 -8.09 17.92 -1.77
CA THR A 168 -9.14 16.94 -1.48
C THR A 168 -10.30 17.55 -0.70
N PRO A 169 -11.50 16.95 -0.74
CA PRO A 169 -12.61 17.37 0.08
C PRO A 169 -12.36 17.36 1.60
N LEU A 170 -11.36 16.59 2.05
CA LEU A 170 -10.99 16.49 3.46
C LEU A 170 -9.77 17.35 3.85
N LYS A 171 -9.48 18.40 3.09
CA LYS A 171 -8.31 19.28 3.31
C LYS A 171 -8.27 19.93 4.70
N ASP A 172 -9.44 20.23 5.26
CA ASP A 172 -9.58 20.90 6.56
C ASP A 172 -9.94 19.94 7.70
N ALA A 173 -9.92 18.63 7.44
CA ALA A 173 -10.19 17.62 8.46
C ALA A 173 -8.98 17.43 9.39
N GLU A 174 -9.23 17.06 10.64
CA GLU A 174 -8.17 16.55 11.50
C GLU A 174 -7.57 15.28 10.89
N GLY A 175 -6.24 15.19 10.91
CA GLY A 175 -5.53 14.00 10.49
C GLY A 175 -5.52 12.91 11.55
N GLY A 176 -5.16 11.70 11.15
CA GLY A 176 -4.88 10.61 12.07
C GLY A 176 -3.60 10.84 12.88
N THR A 177 -3.53 10.26 14.07
CA THR A 177 -2.34 10.36 14.92
C THR A 177 -1.44 9.13 14.78
N LEU A 178 -0.12 9.33 14.89
CA LEU A 178 0.81 8.22 14.94
C LEU A 178 0.46 7.26 16.09
N GLN A 179 0.13 7.80 17.27
CA GLN A 179 -0.19 6.98 18.44
C GLN A 179 -1.35 6.02 18.20
N MET A 180 -2.44 6.49 17.59
CA MET A 180 -3.58 5.61 17.27
C MET A 180 -3.21 4.59 16.20
N ALA A 181 -2.48 4.98 15.15
CA ALA A 181 -2.03 4.06 14.12
C ALA A 181 -1.13 2.94 14.70
N LEU A 182 -0.23 3.27 15.65
CA LEU A 182 0.60 2.30 16.34
C LEU A 182 -0.22 1.35 17.25
N LYS A 183 -1.25 1.87 17.93
CA LYS A 183 -2.18 1.02 18.72
C LYS A 183 -2.92 0.01 17.85
N VAL A 184 -3.50 0.49 16.74
CA VAL A 184 -4.21 -0.40 15.79
C VAL A 184 -3.24 -1.44 15.22
N MET A 185 -2.02 -1.05 14.88
CA MET A 185 -0.97 -1.94 14.37
C MET A 185 -0.58 -3.01 15.40
N ALA A 186 -0.33 -2.61 16.65
CA ALA A 186 0.06 -3.53 17.72
C ALA A 186 -1.04 -4.55 18.02
N LEU A 187 -2.30 -4.11 18.09
CA LEU A 187 -3.44 -5.00 18.28
C LEU A 187 -3.62 -5.95 17.09
N THR A 188 -3.43 -5.45 15.86
CA THR A 188 -3.45 -6.29 14.66
C THR A 188 -2.36 -7.36 14.71
N ARG A 189 -1.13 -7.01 15.12
CA ARG A 189 -0.03 -7.96 15.28
C ARG A 189 -0.32 -9.02 16.33
N LEU A 190 -0.90 -8.64 17.47
CA LEU A 190 -1.27 -9.58 18.53
C LEU A 190 -2.37 -10.57 18.07
N LEU A 191 -3.34 -10.12 17.29
CA LEU A 191 -4.41 -10.96 16.78
C LEU A 191 -3.96 -11.84 15.60
N LEU A 192 -3.04 -11.34 14.78
CA LEU A 192 -2.54 -11.95 13.54
C LEU A 192 -1.00 -11.95 13.56
N PRO A 193 -0.38 -12.90 14.28
CA PRO A 193 1.06 -12.85 14.56
C PRO A 193 1.95 -13.06 13.32
N ASP A 194 1.46 -13.74 12.30
CA ASP A 194 2.27 -14.21 11.16
C ASP A 194 2.13 -13.34 9.89
N ILE A 195 1.24 -12.33 9.89
CA ILE A 195 1.00 -11.51 8.70
C ILE A 195 2.11 -10.49 8.44
N ASN A 196 2.16 -10.01 7.20
CA ASN A 196 3.01 -8.88 6.84
C ASN A 196 2.34 -7.53 7.17
N ILE A 197 3.02 -6.69 7.93
CA ILE A 197 2.55 -5.33 8.26
C ILE A 197 3.63 -4.32 7.85
N PRO A 198 3.39 -3.49 6.81
CA PRO A 198 4.32 -2.46 6.40
C PRO A 198 4.38 -1.31 7.41
N ALA A 199 5.59 -0.85 7.72
CA ALA A 199 5.82 0.46 8.32
C ALA A 199 5.66 1.53 7.23
N THR A 200 4.48 2.16 7.17
CA THR A 200 4.10 3.05 6.06
C THR A 200 4.89 4.36 6.07
N THR A 201 5.13 4.93 4.88
CA THR A 201 5.75 6.25 4.76
C THR A 201 4.93 7.37 5.39
N ALA A 202 3.60 7.19 5.50
CA ALA A 202 2.72 8.14 6.18
C ALA A 202 3.11 8.35 7.65
N MET A 203 3.55 7.29 8.35
CA MET A 203 4.01 7.40 9.74
C MET A 203 5.29 8.23 9.86
N GLU A 204 6.23 8.07 8.92
CA GLU A 204 7.46 8.88 8.87
C GLU A 204 7.16 10.33 8.50
N THR A 205 6.17 10.57 7.65
CA THR A 205 5.74 11.92 7.25
C THR A 205 5.12 12.68 8.44
N LEU A 206 4.34 11.99 9.28
CA LEU A 206 3.72 12.61 10.45
C LEU A 206 4.73 12.98 11.54
N VAL A 207 5.68 12.09 11.80
CA VAL A 207 6.63 12.25 12.90
C VAL A 207 7.97 11.64 12.49
N PRO A 208 9.09 12.33 12.70
CA PRO A 208 10.42 11.74 12.53
C PRO A 208 10.52 10.40 13.26
N GLU A 209 11.14 9.42 12.63
CA GLU A 209 11.25 8.04 13.13
C GLU A 209 9.91 7.28 13.28
N GLY A 210 8.83 7.77 12.64
CA GLY A 210 7.54 7.10 12.66
C GLY A 210 7.58 5.66 12.13
N GLN A 211 8.42 5.37 11.12
CA GLN A 211 8.65 4.01 10.64
C GLN A 211 9.40 3.14 11.66
N THR A 212 10.38 3.71 12.37
CA THR A 212 11.10 3.02 13.46
C THR A 212 10.14 2.61 14.57
N LYS A 213 9.29 3.54 15.00
CA LYS A 213 8.24 3.27 16.00
C LYS A 213 7.24 2.21 15.52
N ALA A 214 6.88 2.23 14.24
CA ALA A 214 6.03 1.20 13.64
C ALA A 214 6.69 -0.19 13.67
N LEU A 215 7.97 -0.30 13.31
CA LEU A 215 8.72 -1.54 13.42
C LEU A 215 8.73 -2.07 14.87
N GLN A 216 8.87 -1.20 15.85
CA GLN A 216 8.83 -1.58 17.27
C GLN A 216 7.42 -1.93 17.77
N SER A 217 6.37 -1.55 17.03
CA SER A 217 4.96 -1.73 17.41
C SER A 217 4.23 -2.82 16.62
N GLY A 218 4.94 -3.65 15.83
CA GLY A 218 4.33 -4.77 15.12
C GLY A 218 4.57 -4.83 13.62
N ALA A 219 5.07 -3.76 12.99
CA ALA A 219 5.48 -3.82 11.58
C ALA A 219 6.72 -4.72 11.39
N ASN A 220 6.77 -5.37 10.23
CA ASN A 220 7.88 -6.25 9.84
C ASN A 220 8.31 -6.06 8.38
N VAL A 221 7.72 -5.10 7.67
CA VAL A 221 8.03 -4.81 6.26
C VAL A 221 8.38 -3.34 6.08
N LEU A 222 9.45 -3.07 5.33
CA LEU A 222 9.76 -1.75 4.77
C LEU A 222 9.77 -1.85 3.24
N MET A 223 9.23 -0.83 2.58
CA MET A 223 9.13 -0.79 1.12
C MET A 223 9.92 0.41 0.57
N PRO A 224 11.17 0.18 0.09
CA PRO A 224 11.92 1.23 -0.59
C PRO A 224 11.22 1.64 -1.89
N ASN A 225 11.22 2.93 -2.19
CA ASN A 225 10.67 3.43 -3.43
C ASN A 225 11.72 3.35 -4.55
N ILE A 226 11.54 2.41 -5.47
CA ILE A 226 12.42 2.20 -6.63
C ILE A 226 11.95 2.94 -7.89
N THR A 227 10.82 3.66 -7.83
CA THR A 227 10.34 4.47 -8.95
C THR A 227 11.39 5.49 -9.37
N LEU A 228 11.59 5.69 -10.67
CA LEU A 228 12.51 6.70 -11.21
C LEU A 228 12.21 8.07 -10.62
N THR A 229 13.24 8.80 -10.23
CA THR A 229 13.14 10.10 -9.56
C THR A 229 12.27 11.09 -10.34
N SER A 230 12.36 11.06 -11.68
CA SER A 230 11.55 11.90 -12.58
C SER A 230 10.04 11.72 -12.45
N TYR A 231 9.59 10.55 -11.99
CA TYR A 231 8.17 10.26 -11.79
C TYR A 231 7.70 10.42 -10.34
N ARG A 232 8.61 10.31 -9.36
CA ARG A 232 8.25 10.33 -7.92
C ARG A 232 7.48 11.57 -7.52
N GLN A 233 7.84 12.74 -8.06
CA GLN A 233 7.21 14.02 -7.76
C GLN A 233 5.73 14.09 -8.17
N TYR A 234 5.26 13.21 -9.05
CA TYR A 234 3.87 13.16 -9.50
C TYR A 234 3.02 12.14 -8.72
N TYR A 235 3.62 11.46 -7.73
CA TYR A 235 2.92 10.44 -6.94
C TYR A 235 2.74 10.90 -5.50
N GLU A 236 1.98 11.98 -5.32
CA GLU A 236 1.71 12.60 -4.03
C GLU A 236 0.32 12.19 -3.52
N LEU A 237 0.28 11.12 -2.72
CA LEU A 237 -0.95 10.64 -2.06
C LEU A 237 -1.42 11.61 -0.98
N TYR A 238 -0.47 12.22 -0.29
CA TYR A 238 -0.62 13.19 0.80
C TYR A 238 0.60 14.11 0.82
N PRO A 239 0.49 15.35 1.35
CA PRO A 239 1.57 16.32 1.37
C PRO A 239 2.74 15.83 2.22
N GLY A 240 3.95 16.19 1.80
CA GLY A 240 5.17 15.81 2.49
C GLY A 240 5.53 14.32 2.37
N LYS A 241 4.82 13.56 1.54
CA LYS A 241 5.30 12.23 1.16
C LYS A 241 6.68 12.40 0.57
N THR A 242 7.69 12.01 1.33
CA THR A 242 9.09 12.29 1.04
C THR A 242 9.50 11.72 -0.31
N THR A 243 9.41 12.56 -1.33
CA THR A 243 10.16 12.40 -2.57
C THR A 243 11.60 12.79 -2.25
N THR A 244 12.28 11.95 -1.47
CA THR A 244 13.66 12.22 -1.12
C THR A 244 14.49 12.30 -2.39
N GLY A 245 15.37 13.27 -2.50
CA GLY A 245 16.38 13.38 -3.57
C GLY A 245 17.40 12.24 -3.58
N TYR A 246 17.11 11.17 -2.84
CA TYR A 246 17.95 9.97 -2.76
C TYR A 246 17.69 9.04 -3.94
N THR A 247 18.76 8.44 -4.42
CA THR A 247 18.69 7.32 -5.35
C THR A 247 18.00 6.11 -4.69
N PRO A 248 17.50 5.13 -5.45
CA PRO A 248 16.98 3.89 -4.89
C PRO A 248 17.96 3.18 -3.94
N ASP A 249 19.25 3.13 -4.31
CA ASP A 249 20.30 2.47 -3.53
C ASP A 249 20.55 3.19 -2.20
N GLU A 250 20.66 4.52 -2.19
CA GLU A 250 20.78 5.31 -0.97
C GLU A 250 19.56 5.15 -0.07
N SER A 251 18.36 5.10 -0.67
CA SER A 251 17.12 4.87 0.08
C SER A 251 17.11 3.49 0.74
N LEU A 252 17.54 2.46 0.02
CA LEU A 252 17.65 1.11 0.56
C LEU A 252 18.67 1.02 1.71
N GLN A 253 19.85 1.67 1.54
CA GLN A 253 20.88 1.68 2.59
C GLN A 253 20.35 2.33 3.87
N LYS A 254 19.68 3.48 3.77
CA LYS A 254 19.05 4.16 4.92
C LYS A 254 18.02 3.27 5.63
N LEU A 255 17.23 2.50 4.88
CA LEU A 255 16.27 1.58 5.48
C LEU A 255 16.96 0.41 6.18
N LYS A 256 18.07 -0.11 5.65
CA LYS A 256 18.89 -1.12 6.31
C LYS A 256 19.50 -0.60 7.62
N ASP A 257 20.06 0.61 7.59
CA ASP A 257 20.62 1.26 8.79
C ASP A 257 19.55 1.48 9.87
N LYS A 258 18.34 1.88 9.46
CA LYS A 258 17.18 2.01 10.34
C LYS A 258 16.79 0.67 11.00
N ILE A 259 16.80 -0.43 10.26
CA ILE A 259 16.53 -1.78 10.80
C ILE A 259 17.60 -2.18 11.82
N LEU A 260 18.87 -1.96 11.47
CA LEU A 260 20.00 -2.30 12.35
C LEU A 260 20.00 -1.46 13.63
N SER A 261 19.63 -0.17 13.57
CA SER A 261 19.61 0.73 14.73
C SER A 261 18.66 0.31 15.85
N ILE A 262 17.66 -0.53 15.52
CA ILE A 262 16.71 -1.10 16.50
C ILE A 262 17.02 -2.55 16.87
N GLY A 263 18.23 -3.05 16.56
CA GLY A 263 18.66 -4.41 16.86
C GLY A 263 17.99 -5.50 16.03
N ARG A 264 17.41 -5.16 14.87
CA ARG A 264 16.82 -6.11 13.94
C ARG A 264 17.73 -6.36 12.74
N ILE A 265 17.47 -7.43 12.02
CA ILE A 265 18.17 -7.78 10.77
C ILE A 265 17.19 -7.76 9.61
N VAL A 266 17.72 -7.55 8.41
CA VAL A 266 16.95 -7.72 7.18
C VAL A 266 16.74 -9.21 6.93
N GLY A 267 15.47 -9.63 6.78
CA GLY A 267 15.15 -11.02 6.47
C GLY A 267 15.61 -11.41 5.05
N SER A 268 15.78 -12.69 4.84
CA SER A 268 16.19 -13.24 3.53
C SER A 268 15.06 -13.33 2.51
N GLY A 269 13.81 -13.09 2.94
CA GLY A 269 12.60 -13.18 2.10
C GLY A 269 12.07 -14.59 1.97
#